data_aefc51d0135e3902083f735aed8ef854
#
_entry.id   aefc51d0135e3902083f735aed8ef854
#
_cell.length_a   1.000
_cell.length_b   1.000
_cell.length_c   1.000
_cell.angle_alpha   90.00
_cell.angle_beta   90.00
_cell.angle_gamma   90.00
#
_symmetry.space_group_name_H-M   'P 1'
#
loop_
_entity.id
_entity.type
_entity.pdbx_description
1 polymer ?
#
loop_
_entity_poly.entity_id
_entity_poly.type
_entity_poly.pdbx_seq_one_letter_code
_entity_poly.pdbx_strand_id
1 'polypeptide(L)'
;MTSKTEAATARSRQRADAPFGWRTVTPLVMGSALNPVNSSVIATALVPIAAALHVPVGRTSILVSSLYLACAIAQPTAGKLAEEFGPRRVFLAGIILVLAGGLVGGLGSNLAVLVVARVLIGVGTSCGYPTAMLIIRRRSHQAGLSEPPGSVLGSLAIAGSATVAIGPPIGGLLVGGLGWRSAFLLNVPLTAAALAMALAWIPRDEPPAAGRKIAEVATRIDLGGIVLFGGMLAALLVFLMSLPHPGWAALAISALLAALLAAWELRAAKPFIDLRLLASQRALTRTYLRLGLTLLGVYVVLYGITQWMEAARGLSPEQAGLVLLPMGAVAALVSQPVSRRNLVRGPLIACAFFMLLASVATLFITVHSPVIALVGVMVLFGVVVGTTSVGNQTALYLQSPPESLGTASGLSRTFGYIGSIASATITSLVFHTRVSDAGLHDMALILVGVAAVVLLMTLLDRHLPRGSKA
;
A
#
# COMPACT_ATOMS: atom_id res chain seq x y z
N MET A 1 -51.18 5.23 -0.34
CA MET A 1 -49.82 4.91 -0.86
C MET A 1 -48.80 5.99 -0.57
N THR A 2 -49.16 7.23 -0.44
CA THR A 2 -48.28 8.41 -0.21
C THR A 2 -47.52 8.39 1.13
N SER A 3 -48.17 7.99 2.23
CA SER A 3 -47.54 7.98 3.60
C SER A 3 -46.35 7.04 3.78
N LYS A 4 -46.34 5.87 3.14
CA LYS A 4 -45.20 4.91 3.21
C LYS A 4 -43.99 5.41 2.43
N THR A 5 -44.22 6.10 1.32
CA THR A 5 -43.16 6.66 0.48
C THR A 5 -42.52 7.88 1.15
N GLU A 6 -43.29 8.72 1.80
CA GLU A 6 -42.79 9.87 2.56
C GLU A 6 -42.03 9.45 3.81
N ALA A 7 -42.49 8.44 4.55
CA ALA A 7 -41.77 7.87 5.68
C ALA A 7 -40.47 7.19 5.27
N ALA A 8 -40.44 6.51 4.12
CA ALA A 8 -39.21 5.92 3.57
C ALA A 8 -38.20 7.00 3.14
N THR A 9 -38.69 8.09 2.51
CA THR A 9 -37.85 9.21 2.09
C THR A 9 -37.32 10.01 3.29
N ALA A 10 -38.14 10.20 4.34
CA ALA A 10 -37.71 10.84 5.60
C ALA A 10 -36.64 10.00 6.34
N ARG A 11 -36.85 8.68 6.43
CA ARG A 11 -35.86 7.75 7.02
C ARG A 11 -34.56 7.70 6.21
N SER A 12 -34.61 7.78 4.89
CA SER A 12 -33.42 7.83 4.05
C SER A 12 -32.66 9.16 4.20
N ARG A 13 -33.36 10.29 4.34
CA ARG A 13 -32.74 11.59 4.66
C ARG A 13 -32.13 11.60 6.07
N GLN A 14 -32.83 11.10 7.07
CA GLN A 14 -32.34 11.02 8.44
C GLN A 14 -31.12 10.11 8.60
N ARG A 15 -31.03 9.01 7.80
CA ARG A 15 -29.82 8.18 7.68
C ARG A 15 -28.67 8.87 6.92
N ALA A 16 -29.00 9.72 5.95
CA ALA A 16 -27.99 10.48 5.20
C ALA A 16 -27.38 11.62 6.03
N ASP A 17 -28.14 12.20 6.94
CA ASP A 17 -27.76 13.32 7.81
C ASP A 17 -27.17 12.85 9.16
N ALA A 18 -27.15 11.53 9.42
CA ALA A 18 -26.44 10.96 10.57
C ALA A 18 -24.94 11.32 10.50
N PRO A 19 -24.25 11.51 11.64
CA PRO A 19 -22.82 11.90 11.68
C PRO A 19 -21.93 11.05 10.77
N PHE A 20 -22.29 9.77 10.59
CA PHE A 20 -21.60 8.79 9.73
C PHE A 20 -22.56 8.16 8.69
N GLY A 21 -23.42 8.98 8.11
CA GLY A 21 -24.24 8.55 6.97
C GLY A 21 -23.39 8.22 5.74
N TRP A 22 -23.98 7.49 4.77
CA TRP A 22 -23.31 7.08 3.55
C TRP A 22 -22.65 8.25 2.77
N ARG A 23 -23.25 9.44 2.79
CA ARG A 23 -22.69 10.65 2.18
C ARG A 23 -21.35 11.07 2.77
N THR A 24 -21.11 10.81 4.05
CA THR A 24 -19.83 11.10 4.69
C THR A 24 -18.80 9.99 4.44
N VAL A 25 -19.23 8.75 4.54
CA VAL A 25 -18.32 7.58 4.52
C VAL A 25 -17.87 7.24 3.11
N THR A 26 -18.75 7.31 2.10
CA THR A 26 -18.42 6.89 0.72
C THR A 26 -17.22 7.63 0.11
N PRO A 27 -17.13 8.99 0.14
CA PRO A 27 -15.95 9.67 -0.44
C PRO A 27 -14.66 9.30 0.29
N LEU A 28 -14.71 9.09 1.61
CA LEU A 28 -13.54 8.70 2.40
C LEU A 28 -13.07 7.28 2.07
N VAL A 29 -14.01 6.36 1.90
CA VAL A 29 -13.74 4.99 1.46
C VAL A 29 -13.12 4.99 0.06
N MET A 30 -13.72 5.73 -0.89
CA MET A 30 -13.18 5.83 -2.26
C MET A 30 -11.78 6.41 -2.29
N GLY A 31 -11.54 7.53 -1.60
CA GLY A 31 -10.21 8.14 -1.53
C GLY A 31 -9.17 7.21 -0.91
N SER A 32 -9.55 6.46 0.13
CA SER A 32 -8.65 5.49 0.78
C SER A 32 -8.38 4.27 -0.10
N ALA A 33 -9.32 3.88 -0.97
CA ALA A 33 -9.18 2.74 -1.88
C ALA A 33 -8.31 3.05 -3.11
N LEU A 34 -8.06 4.32 -3.44
CA LEU A 34 -7.24 4.69 -4.62
C LEU A 34 -5.83 4.08 -4.58
N ASN A 35 -5.20 4.00 -3.41
CA ASN A 35 -3.86 3.41 -3.30
C ASN A 35 -3.87 1.90 -3.60
N PRO A 36 -4.69 1.06 -2.94
CA PRO A 36 -4.79 -0.36 -3.28
C PRO A 36 -5.20 -0.62 -4.73
N VAL A 37 -6.12 0.19 -5.33
CA VAL A 37 -6.49 0.09 -6.75
C VAL A 37 -5.25 0.24 -7.64
N ASN A 38 -4.51 1.34 -7.46
CA ASN A 38 -3.35 1.65 -8.28
C ASN A 38 -2.19 0.67 -8.09
N SER A 39 -2.09 0.05 -6.92
CA SER A 39 -1.08 -0.96 -6.62
C SER A 39 -1.40 -2.31 -7.27
N SER A 40 -2.67 -2.69 -7.33
CA SER A 40 -3.06 -4.02 -7.82
C SER A 40 -3.32 -4.05 -9.33
N VAL A 41 -3.99 -3.03 -9.89
CA VAL A 41 -4.31 -2.96 -11.32
C VAL A 41 -3.05 -2.91 -12.20
N ILE A 42 -1.99 -2.20 -11.76
CA ILE A 42 -0.76 -2.07 -12.55
C ILE A 42 -0.04 -3.40 -12.79
N ALA A 43 -0.27 -4.41 -11.94
CA ALA A 43 0.45 -5.68 -12.02
C ALA A 43 0.33 -6.34 -13.39
N THR A 44 -0.86 -6.33 -13.98
CA THR A 44 -1.17 -6.90 -15.31
C THR A 44 -0.85 -5.95 -16.47
N ALA A 45 -0.40 -4.72 -16.19
CA ALA A 45 -0.01 -3.75 -17.22
C ALA A 45 1.50 -3.71 -17.50
N LEU A 46 2.34 -4.28 -16.61
CA LEU A 46 3.80 -4.12 -16.69
C LEU A 46 4.39 -4.74 -17.96
N VAL A 47 3.96 -5.93 -18.34
CA VAL A 47 4.41 -6.63 -19.56
C VAL A 47 3.91 -5.92 -20.83
N PRO A 48 2.60 -5.59 -20.96
CA PRO A 48 2.11 -4.79 -22.07
C PRO A 48 2.79 -3.42 -22.21
N ILE A 49 3.13 -2.75 -21.10
CA ILE A 49 3.92 -1.49 -21.13
C ILE A 49 5.31 -1.75 -21.66
N ALA A 50 6.00 -2.81 -21.20
CA ALA A 50 7.34 -3.16 -21.67
C ALA A 50 7.34 -3.40 -23.17
N ALA A 51 6.37 -4.16 -23.69
CA ALA A 51 6.21 -4.43 -25.12
C ALA A 51 5.94 -3.14 -25.91
N ALA A 52 5.02 -2.29 -25.45
CA ALA A 52 4.65 -1.05 -26.15
C ALA A 52 5.78 0.00 -26.16
N LEU A 53 6.62 0.04 -25.14
CA LEU A 53 7.75 0.99 -25.03
C LEU A 53 9.09 0.38 -25.50
N HIS A 54 9.10 -0.86 -25.95
CA HIS A 54 10.30 -1.60 -26.41
C HIS A 54 11.42 -1.61 -25.33
N VAL A 55 11.05 -1.84 -24.08
CA VAL A 55 11.99 -1.95 -22.95
C VAL A 55 11.95 -3.34 -22.34
N PRO A 56 13.05 -3.81 -21.71
CA PRO A 56 13.02 -5.06 -20.96
C PRO A 56 11.93 -5.05 -19.87
N VAL A 57 11.24 -6.18 -19.66
CA VAL A 57 10.15 -6.30 -18.67
C VAL A 57 10.62 -5.90 -17.27
N GLY A 58 11.82 -6.33 -16.86
CA GLY A 58 12.39 -5.94 -15.57
C GLY A 58 12.49 -4.42 -15.34
N ARG A 59 12.69 -3.62 -16.40
CA ARG A 59 12.71 -2.15 -16.28
C ARG A 59 11.38 -1.54 -15.89
N THR A 60 10.24 -2.18 -16.18
CA THR A 60 8.93 -1.66 -15.79
C THR A 60 8.68 -1.72 -14.29
N SER A 61 9.48 -2.50 -13.54
CA SER A 61 9.43 -2.53 -12.08
C SER A 61 9.70 -1.16 -11.43
N ILE A 62 10.34 -0.22 -12.14
CA ILE A 62 10.51 1.17 -11.69
C ILE A 62 9.15 1.86 -11.48
N LEU A 63 8.11 1.49 -12.23
CA LEU A 63 6.75 2.03 -12.07
C LEU A 63 6.13 1.63 -10.73
N VAL A 64 6.50 0.47 -10.21
CA VAL A 64 6.11 -0.02 -8.89
C VAL A 64 6.91 0.69 -7.81
N SER A 65 8.24 0.70 -7.94
CA SER A 65 9.15 1.33 -6.97
C SER A 65 8.90 2.82 -6.81
N SER A 66 8.67 3.55 -7.91
CA SER A 66 8.42 4.99 -7.87
C SER A 66 7.11 5.36 -7.16
N LEU A 67 6.06 4.56 -7.33
CA LEU A 67 4.82 4.75 -6.58
C LEU A 67 5.06 4.56 -5.08
N TYR A 68 5.69 3.45 -4.69
CA TYR A 68 5.88 3.14 -3.27
C TYR A 68 6.91 4.04 -2.60
N LEU A 69 7.93 4.51 -3.34
CA LEU A 69 8.83 5.57 -2.87
C LEU A 69 8.05 6.85 -2.55
N ALA A 70 7.22 7.28 -3.49
CA ALA A 70 6.35 8.44 -3.29
C ALA A 70 5.40 8.24 -2.09
N CYS A 71 4.80 7.05 -1.95
CA CYS A 71 3.94 6.72 -0.82
C CYS A 71 4.68 6.71 0.52
N ALA A 72 5.89 6.15 0.58
CA ALA A 72 6.68 6.09 1.80
C ALA A 72 6.99 7.48 2.38
N ILE A 73 7.18 8.47 1.51
CA ILE A 73 7.44 9.85 1.88
C ILE A 73 6.14 10.62 2.13
N ALA A 74 5.19 10.51 1.20
CA ALA A 74 4.01 11.35 1.18
C ALA A 74 2.96 10.95 2.24
N GLN A 75 2.85 9.69 2.62
CA GLN A 75 1.78 9.26 3.53
C GLN A 75 1.92 9.80 4.96
N PRO A 76 3.11 9.74 5.62
CA PRO A 76 3.30 10.40 6.91
C PRO A 76 3.19 11.93 6.80
N THR A 77 3.71 12.49 5.71
CA THR A 77 3.65 13.93 5.42
C THR A 77 2.22 14.42 5.27
N ALA A 78 1.36 13.67 4.56
CA ALA A 78 -0.03 14.02 4.34
C ALA A 78 -0.84 14.12 5.64
N GLY A 79 -0.53 13.28 6.63
CA GLY A 79 -1.11 13.39 7.98
C GLY A 79 -0.78 14.73 8.63
N LYS A 80 0.50 15.10 8.67
CA LYS A 80 0.96 16.38 9.24
C LYS A 80 0.38 17.58 8.46
N LEU A 81 0.36 17.52 7.13
CA LEU A 81 -0.25 18.57 6.29
C LEU A 81 -1.75 18.72 6.56
N ALA A 82 -2.45 17.61 6.78
CA ALA A 82 -3.88 17.62 7.06
C ALA A 82 -4.21 18.24 8.44
N GLU A 83 -3.33 18.09 9.42
CA GLU A 83 -3.44 18.78 10.72
C GLU A 83 -3.24 20.29 10.56
N GLU A 84 -2.29 20.72 9.74
CA GLU A 84 -1.92 22.13 9.56
C GLU A 84 -2.87 22.88 8.60
N PHE A 85 -3.22 22.31 7.48
CA PHE A 85 -3.99 22.97 6.40
C PHE A 85 -5.45 22.58 6.34
N GLY A 86 -5.85 21.57 7.11
CA GLY A 86 -7.19 20.99 7.10
C GLY A 86 -7.29 19.72 6.25
N PRO A 87 -7.96 18.69 6.78
CA PRO A 87 -8.00 17.38 6.14
C PRO A 87 -8.77 17.36 4.81
N ARG A 88 -9.81 18.18 4.65
CA ARG A 88 -10.54 18.26 3.37
C ARG A 88 -9.68 18.82 2.25
N ARG A 89 -8.92 19.90 2.52
CA ARG A 89 -8.05 20.51 1.50
C ARG A 89 -6.98 19.55 1.03
N VAL A 90 -6.32 18.85 1.96
CA VAL A 90 -5.28 17.87 1.64
C VAL A 90 -5.89 16.65 0.92
N PHE A 91 -7.08 16.22 1.31
CA PHE A 91 -7.81 15.14 0.62
C PHE A 91 -8.12 15.51 -0.83
N LEU A 92 -8.68 16.72 -1.07
CA LEU A 92 -9.00 17.21 -2.42
C LEU A 92 -7.72 17.37 -3.28
N ALA A 93 -6.65 17.93 -2.72
CA ALA A 93 -5.37 18.05 -3.40
C ALA A 93 -4.82 16.66 -3.80
N GLY A 94 -4.93 15.67 -2.91
CA GLY A 94 -4.58 14.28 -3.21
C GLY A 94 -5.37 13.72 -4.38
N ILE A 95 -6.69 13.89 -4.42
CA ILE A 95 -7.54 13.42 -5.52
C ILE A 95 -7.13 14.09 -6.85
N ILE A 96 -6.86 15.40 -6.83
CA ILE A 96 -6.42 16.15 -8.02
C ILE A 96 -5.08 15.63 -8.54
N LEU A 97 -4.14 15.32 -7.64
CA LEU A 97 -2.84 14.73 -8.02
C LEU A 97 -3.00 13.33 -8.64
N VAL A 98 -3.93 12.50 -8.12
CA VAL A 98 -4.22 11.18 -8.73
C VAL A 98 -4.84 11.37 -10.12
N LEU A 99 -5.77 12.31 -10.28
CA LEU A 99 -6.36 12.62 -11.57
C LEU A 99 -5.29 13.06 -12.58
N ALA A 100 -4.42 14.00 -12.19
CA ALA A 100 -3.32 14.47 -13.03
C ALA A 100 -2.38 13.33 -13.41
N GLY A 101 -1.99 12.49 -12.44
CA GLY A 101 -1.17 11.31 -12.66
C GLY A 101 -1.82 10.28 -13.58
N GLY A 102 -3.15 10.07 -13.46
CA GLY A 102 -3.93 9.21 -14.35
C GLY A 102 -3.90 9.71 -15.80
N LEU A 103 -4.10 11.02 -16.00
CA LEU A 103 -4.05 11.65 -17.32
C LEU A 103 -2.63 11.60 -17.91
N VAL A 104 -1.60 12.00 -17.14
CA VAL A 104 -0.20 11.94 -17.56
C VAL A 104 0.22 10.52 -17.97
N GLY A 105 -0.19 9.50 -17.17
CA GLY A 105 0.11 8.11 -17.47
C GLY A 105 -0.65 7.56 -18.68
N GLY A 106 -1.94 7.93 -18.82
CA GLY A 106 -2.76 7.53 -19.96
C GLY A 106 -2.30 8.12 -21.28
N LEU A 107 -1.71 9.33 -21.27
CA LEU A 107 -1.17 10.01 -22.44
C LEU A 107 0.34 9.78 -22.62
N GLY A 108 1.00 9.14 -21.66
CA GLY A 108 2.43 8.94 -21.66
C GLY A 108 2.95 8.10 -22.84
N SER A 109 4.07 8.50 -23.40
CA SER A 109 4.72 7.88 -24.57
C SER A 109 6.05 7.20 -24.23
N ASN A 110 6.58 7.40 -23.04
CA ASN A 110 7.86 6.83 -22.61
C ASN A 110 7.87 6.52 -21.12
N LEU A 111 8.84 5.71 -20.69
CA LEU A 111 8.92 5.22 -19.31
C LEU A 111 9.11 6.36 -18.28
N ALA A 112 9.84 7.42 -18.63
CA ALA A 112 10.07 8.54 -17.71
C ALA A 112 8.77 9.30 -17.40
N VAL A 113 7.91 9.53 -18.39
CA VAL A 113 6.59 10.13 -18.19
C VAL A 113 5.70 9.24 -17.33
N LEU A 114 5.74 7.92 -17.52
CA LEU A 114 5.00 6.97 -16.69
C LEU A 114 5.52 6.95 -15.25
N VAL A 115 6.82 7.10 -15.01
CA VAL A 115 7.39 7.27 -13.66
C VAL A 115 6.86 8.54 -13.00
N VAL A 116 6.84 9.68 -13.71
CA VAL A 116 6.22 10.91 -13.19
C VAL A 116 4.75 10.70 -12.84
N ALA A 117 3.99 10.03 -13.71
CA ALA A 117 2.60 9.67 -13.45
C ALA A 117 2.46 8.84 -12.16
N ARG A 118 3.33 7.84 -11.96
CA ARG A 118 3.33 6.98 -10.76
C ARG A 118 3.69 7.75 -9.49
N VAL A 119 4.62 8.71 -9.57
CA VAL A 119 4.94 9.60 -8.44
C VAL A 119 3.74 10.48 -8.10
N LEU A 120 3.09 11.12 -9.07
CA LEU A 120 1.88 11.92 -8.84
C LEU A 120 0.76 11.09 -8.20
N ILE A 121 0.50 9.88 -8.72
CA ILE A 121 -0.48 8.94 -8.16
C ILE A 121 -0.07 8.53 -6.73
N GLY A 122 1.20 8.24 -6.50
CA GLY A 122 1.72 7.84 -5.19
C GLY A 122 1.53 8.93 -4.13
N VAL A 123 1.91 10.17 -4.45
CA VAL A 123 1.70 11.33 -3.57
C VAL A 123 0.20 11.55 -3.33
N GLY A 124 -0.59 11.55 -4.39
CA GLY A 124 -2.02 11.80 -4.30
C GLY A 124 -2.79 10.75 -3.50
N THR A 125 -2.55 9.46 -3.76
CA THR A 125 -3.21 8.35 -3.03
C THR A 125 -2.80 8.30 -1.56
N SER A 126 -1.60 8.78 -1.23
CA SER A 126 -1.09 8.85 0.13
C SER A 126 -1.87 9.83 1.01
N CYS A 127 -2.56 10.80 0.42
CA CYS A 127 -3.42 11.73 1.14
C CYS A 127 -4.74 11.09 1.61
N GLY A 128 -5.21 10.03 0.93
CA GLY A 128 -6.56 9.48 1.15
C GLY A 128 -6.81 8.99 2.56
N TYR A 129 -6.03 8.04 3.03
CA TYR A 129 -6.25 7.38 4.32
C TYR A 129 -5.99 8.29 5.55
N PRO A 130 -4.87 9.03 5.66
CA PRO A 130 -4.62 9.89 6.81
C PRO A 130 -5.67 10.99 6.98
N THR A 131 -6.08 11.61 5.86
CA THR A 131 -7.10 12.66 5.89
C THR A 131 -8.48 12.10 6.22
N ALA A 132 -8.84 10.92 5.70
CA ALA A 132 -10.08 10.23 6.04
C ALA A 132 -10.15 9.96 7.55
N MET A 133 -9.08 9.46 8.16
CA MET A 133 -9.00 9.21 9.60
C MET A 133 -9.19 10.49 10.42
N LEU A 134 -8.57 11.60 10.00
CA LEU A 134 -8.75 12.91 10.66
C LEU A 134 -10.17 13.43 10.54
N ILE A 135 -10.81 13.33 9.37
CA ILE A 135 -12.20 13.73 9.15
C ILE A 135 -13.13 12.91 10.06
N ILE A 136 -12.93 11.59 10.09
CA ILE A 136 -13.73 10.68 10.93
C ILE A 136 -13.56 11.06 12.40
N ARG A 137 -12.32 11.27 12.87
CA ARG A 137 -12.04 11.64 14.27
C ARG A 137 -12.69 12.97 14.66
N ARG A 138 -12.52 14.01 13.83
CA ARG A 138 -13.17 15.34 14.08
C ARG A 138 -14.69 15.19 14.16
N ARG A 139 -15.29 14.40 13.26
CA ARG A 139 -16.74 14.20 13.23
C ARG A 139 -17.24 13.37 14.42
N SER A 140 -16.45 12.41 14.93
CA SER A 140 -16.74 11.69 16.17
C SER A 140 -16.80 12.63 17.37
N HIS A 141 -15.80 13.51 17.51
CA HIS A 141 -15.79 14.53 18.58
C HIS A 141 -16.97 15.49 18.48
N GLN A 142 -17.31 15.95 17.27
CA GLN A 142 -18.47 16.82 17.05
C GLN A 142 -19.81 16.13 17.38
N ALA A 143 -19.86 14.80 17.22
CA ALA A 143 -21.02 13.97 17.56
C ALA A 143 -21.03 13.52 19.05
N GLY A 144 -20.08 14.00 19.87
CA GLY A 144 -19.97 13.63 21.28
C GLY A 144 -19.49 12.21 21.54
N LEU A 145 -18.86 11.56 20.52
CA LEU A 145 -18.32 10.20 20.64
C LEU A 145 -16.85 10.26 21.10
N SER A 146 -16.50 9.43 22.08
CA SER A 146 -15.11 9.29 22.54
C SER A 146 -14.21 8.64 21.49
N GLU A 147 -14.76 7.73 20.66
CA GLU A 147 -14.04 7.00 19.63
C GLU A 147 -14.84 6.93 18.32
N PRO A 148 -14.16 6.80 17.16
CA PRO A 148 -14.81 6.57 15.88
C PRO A 148 -15.60 5.25 15.87
N PRO A 149 -16.80 5.21 15.26
CA PRO A 149 -17.56 3.97 15.16
C PRO A 149 -16.78 2.88 14.42
N GLY A 150 -16.72 1.68 15.01
CA GLY A 150 -16.01 0.53 14.44
C GLY A 150 -16.53 0.13 13.05
N SER A 151 -17.81 0.38 12.75
CA SER A 151 -18.41 0.14 11.43
C SER A 151 -17.80 1.03 10.34
N VAL A 152 -17.44 2.27 10.66
CA VAL A 152 -16.81 3.22 9.71
C VAL A 152 -15.36 2.80 9.45
N LEU A 153 -14.61 2.48 10.51
CA LEU A 153 -13.24 1.99 10.36
C LEU A 153 -13.20 0.65 9.61
N GLY A 154 -14.16 -0.23 9.92
CA GLY A 154 -14.35 -1.50 9.23
C GLY A 154 -14.63 -1.33 7.73
N SER A 155 -15.44 -0.33 7.33
CA SER A 155 -15.71 -0.06 5.91
C SER A 155 -14.46 0.36 5.12
N LEU A 156 -13.56 1.16 5.72
CA LEU A 156 -12.28 1.51 5.10
C LEU A 156 -11.37 0.28 4.94
N ALA A 157 -11.31 -0.55 5.97
CA ALA A 157 -10.48 -1.77 5.95
C ALA A 157 -11.00 -2.79 4.92
N ILE A 158 -12.33 -3.00 4.86
CA ILE A 158 -12.97 -3.89 3.89
C ILE A 158 -12.73 -3.39 2.46
N ALA A 159 -12.91 -2.09 2.21
CA ALA A 159 -12.67 -1.52 0.89
C ALA A 159 -11.22 -1.72 0.43
N GLY A 160 -10.25 -1.50 1.32
CA GLY A 160 -8.84 -1.76 1.03
C GLY A 160 -8.57 -3.22 0.68
N SER A 161 -9.04 -4.14 1.50
CA SER A 161 -8.84 -5.59 1.29
C SER A 161 -9.56 -6.11 0.03
N ALA A 162 -10.80 -5.69 -0.19
CA ALA A 162 -11.58 -6.06 -1.38
C ALA A 162 -10.89 -5.56 -2.66
N THR A 163 -10.35 -4.34 -2.63
CA THR A 163 -9.65 -3.76 -3.78
C THR A 163 -8.36 -4.53 -4.13
N VAL A 164 -7.59 -4.95 -3.14
CA VAL A 164 -6.41 -5.80 -3.36
C VAL A 164 -6.80 -7.14 -3.99
N ALA A 165 -7.93 -7.71 -3.55
CA ALA A 165 -8.42 -8.99 -4.04
C ALA A 165 -8.90 -8.95 -5.50
N ILE A 166 -9.72 -7.94 -5.84
CA ILE A 166 -10.36 -7.83 -7.17
C ILE A 166 -9.57 -6.94 -8.14
N GLY A 167 -8.57 -6.24 -7.65
CA GLY A 167 -7.75 -5.33 -8.47
C GLY A 167 -7.06 -6.01 -9.66
N PRO A 168 -6.32 -7.12 -9.48
CA PRO A 168 -5.65 -7.79 -10.59
C PRO A 168 -6.62 -8.33 -11.65
N PRO A 169 -7.75 -8.98 -11.32
CA PRO A 169 -8.76 -9.36 -12.31
C PRO A 169 -9.33 -8.16 -13.08
N ILE A 170 -9.68 -7.08 -12.39
CA ILE A 170 -10.16 -5.85 -13.04
C ILE A 170 -9.05 -5.26 -13.92
N GLY A 171 -7.82 -5.21 -13.42
CA GLY A 171 -6.66 -4.76 -14.17
C GLY A 171 -6.45 -5.57 -15.44
N GLY A 172 -6.50 -6.89 -15.33
CA GLY A 172 -6.37 -7.81 -16.47
C GLY A 172 -7.43 -7.57 -17.53
N LEU A 173 -8.69 -7.49 -17.13
CA LEU A 173 -9.82 -7.20 -18.06
C LEU A 173 -9.68 -5.83 -18.74
N LEU A 174 -9.31 -4.80 -17.99
CA LEU A 174 -9.11 -3.46 -18.55
C LEU A 174 -7.91 -3.42 -19.50
N VAL A 175 -6.79 -3.98 -19.11
CA VAL A 175 -5.55 -3.99 -19.90
C VAL A 175 -5.72 -4.82 -21.16
N GLY A 176 -6.31 -6.00 -21.06
CA GLY A 176 -6.53 -6.88 -22.20
C GLY A 176 -7.56 -6.35 -23.18
N GLY A 177 -8.66 -5.75 -22.69
CA GLY A 177 -9.72 -5.21 -23.55
C GLY A 177 -9.45 -3.81 -24.10
N LEU A 178 -8.84 -2.92 -23.30
CA LEU A 178 -8.66 -1.49 -23.62
C LEU A 178 -7.18 -1.07 -23.74
N GLY A 179 -6.26 -2.01 -23.54
CA GLY A 179 -4.82 -1.77 -23.55
C GLY A 179 -4.29 -1.20 -22.23
N TRP A 180 -2.96 -1.20 -22.06
CA TRP A 180 -2.26 -0.86 -20.83
C TRP A 180 -2.53 0.57 -20.31
N ARG A 181 -2.88 1.50 -21.20
CA ARG A 181 -3.23 2.87 -20.83
C ARG A 181 -4.44 2.95 -19.91
N SER A 182 -5.35 1.97 -19.99
CA SER A 182 -6.53 1.87 -19.14
C SER A 182 -6.18 1.72 -17.65
N ALA A 183 -5.04 1.13 -17.32
CA ALA A 183 -4.56 1.03 -15.93
C ALA A 183 -4.27 2.41 -15.29
N PHE A 184 -3.94 3.41 -16.08
CA PHE A 184 -3.79 4.80 -15.63
C PHE A 184 -5.11 5.57 -15.75
N LEU A 185 -5.81 5.45 -16.87
CA LEU A 185 -7.04 6.18 -17.17
C LEU A 185 -8.22 5.79 -16.26
N LEU A 186 -8.20 4.61 -15.65
CA LEU A 186 -9.14 4.19 -14.61
C LEU A 186 -9.23 5.22 -13.46
N ASN A 187 -8.12 5.91 -13.18
CA ASN A 187 -8.11 6.96 -12.16
C ASN A 187 -9.04 8.12 -12.51
N VAL A 188 -9.26 8.41 -13.79
CA VAL A 188 -10.08 9.58 -14.22
C VAL A 188 -11.52 9.47 -13.72
N PRO A 189 -12.30 8.42 -14.04
CA PRO A 189 -13.67 8.31 -13.54
C PRO A 189 -13.71 8.12 -12.00
N LEU A 190 -12.76 7.39 -11.41
CA LEU A 190 -12.72 7.19 -9.96
C LEU A 190 -12.47 8.49 -9.21
N THR A 191 -11.49 9.29 -9.67
CA THR A 191 -11.18 10.57 -9.02
C THR A 191 -12.22 11.63 -9.31
N ALA A 192 -12.84 11.66 -10.49
CA ALA A 192 -13.95 12.56 -10.80
C ALA A 192 -15.14 12.30 -9.86
N ALA A 193 -15.51 11.05 -9.67
CA ALA A 193 -16.56 10.66 -8.72
C ALA A 193 -16.19 11.01 -7.27
N ALA A 194 -14.96 10.66 -6.84
CA ALA A 194 -14.48 10.98 -5.50
C ALA A 194 -14.43 12.50 -5.25
N LEU A 195 -14.00 13.29 -6.24
CA LEU A 195 -13.93 14.74 -6.18
C LEU A 195 -15.33 15.36 -6.04
N ALA A 196 -16.26 14.94 -6.90
CA ALA A 196 -17.65 15.42 -6.88
C ALA A 196 -18.30 15.13 -5.51
N MET A 197 -18.16 13.90 -5.00
CA MET A 197 -18.69 13.54 -3.69
C MET A 197 -18.00 14.28 -2.55
N ALA A 198 -16.68 14.45 -2.60
CA ALA A 198 -15.93 15.16 -1.56
C ALA A 198 -16.30 16.65 -1.51
N LEU A 199 -16.46 17.29 -2.67
CA LEU A 199 -16.88 18.68 -2.75
C LEU A 199 -18.32 18.88 -2.22
N ALA A 200 -19.23 17.94 -2.52
CA ALA A 200 -20.63 18.01 -2.14
C ALA A 200 -20.89 17.64 -0.67
N TRP A 201 -20.15 16.67 -0.11
CA TRP A 201 -20.53 16.02 1.15
C TRP A 201 -19.54 16.17 2.29
N ILE A 202 -18.25 16.47 2.02
CA ILE A 202 -17.29 16.71 3.09
C ILE A 202 -17.36 18.20 3.49
N PRO A 203 -17.61 18.52 4.79
CA PRO A 203 -17.65 19.90 5.28
C PRO A 203 -16.35 20.64 4.99
N ARG A 204 -16.44 21.95 4.79
CA ARG A 204 -15.26 22.80 4.59
C ARG A 204 -14.40 22.84 5.84
N ASP A 205 -13.09 22.87 5.64
CA ASP A 205 -12.16 23.12 6.73
C ASP A 205 -12.29 24.56 7.25
N GLU A 206 -12.02 24.76 8.53
CA GLU A 206 -11.85 26.09 9.10
C GLU A 206 -10.72 26.84 8.38
N PRO A 207 -10.82 28.17 8.24
CA PRO A 207 -9.73 28.95 7.68
C PRO A 207 -8.42 28.70 8.46
N PRO A 208 -7.28 28.57 7.77
CA PRO A 208 -6.00 28.49 8.47
C PRO A 208 -5.80 29.76 9.31
N ALA A 209 -5.20 29.62 10.48
CA ALA A 209 -4.87 30.79 11.30
C ALA A 209 -4.06 31.81 10.49
N ALA A 210 -4.54 33.04 10.43
CA ALA A 210 -3.89 34.11 9.69
C ALA A 210 -2.49 34.38 10.25
N GLY A 211 -1.52 34.69 9.38
CA GLY A 211 -0.17 35.09 9.81
C GLY A 211 0.85 33.96 10.02
N ARG A 212 0.52 32.70 9.68
CA ARG A 212 1.51 31.60 9.78
C ARG A 212 2.66 31.78 8.81
N LYS A 213 3.89 31.79 9.32
CA LYS A 213 5.10 31.83 8.50
C LYS A 213 5.37 30.44 7.90
N ILE A 214 5.81 30.40 6.64
CA ILE A 214 6.17 29.15 5.94
C ILE A 214 7.23 28.36 6.75
N ALA A 215 8.18 29.06 7.38
CA ALA A 215 9.22 28.45 8.21
C ALA A 215 8.64 27.69 9.42
N GLU A 216 7.57 28.18 10.05
CA GLU A 216 6.92 27.49 11.17
C GLU A 216 6.22 26.20 10.70
N VAL A 217 5.57 26.25 9.55
CA VAL A 217 4.95 25.06 8.95
C VAL A 217 6.02 24.04 8.59
N ALA A 218 7.11 24.46 7.94
CA ALA A 218 8.22 23.58 7.56
C ALA A 218 8.83 22.86 8.77
N THR A 219 8.96 23.58 9.92
CA THR A 219 9.45 22.97 11.16
C THR A 219 8.44 22.00 11.78
N ARG A 220 7.14 22.30 11.71
CA ARG A 220 6.09 21.43 12.27
C ARG A 220 5.92 20.14 11.52
N ILE A 221 6.06 20.14 10.19
CA ILE A 221 5.99 18.93 9.35
C ILE A 221 7.33 18.18 9.33
N ASP A 222 8.41 18.77 9.85
CA ASP A 222 9.78 18.29 9.76
C ASP A 222 10.25 18.12 8.31
N LEU A 223 10.24 19.24 7.58
CA LEU A 223 10.66 19.23 6.17
C LEU A 223 12.09 18.71 5.99
N GLY A 224 13.00 18.97 6.94
CA GLY A 224 14.37 18.46 6.94
C GLY A 224 14.40 16.92 6.95
N GLY A 225 13.68 16.31 7.90
CA GLY A 225 13.55 14.84 7.98
C GLY A 225 12.91 14.24 6.72
N ILE A 226 11.87 14.88 6.17
CA ILE A 226 11.21 14.44 4.94
C ILE A 226 12.19 14.42 3.76
N VAL A 227 12.96 15.50 3.57
CA VAL A 227 13.92 15.62 2.45
C VAL A 227 15.07 14.62 2.60
N LEU A 228 15.63 14.48 3.81
CA LEU A 228 16.70 13.52 4.08
C LEU A 228 16.22 12.07 3.88
N PHE A 229 15.05 11.73 4.39
CA PHE A 229 14.46 10.40 4.23
C PHE A 229 14.13 10.10 2.75
N GLY A 230 13.49 11.04 2.07
CA GLY A 230 13.15 10.90 0.66
C GLY A 230 14.38 10.80 -0.22
N GLY A 231 15.38 11.64 0.01
CA GLY A 231 16.67 11.58 -0.69
C GLY A 231 17.42 10.28 -0.45
N MET A 232 17.46 9.80 0.79
CA MET A 232 18.04 8.51 1.16
C MET A 232 17.40 7.35 0.39
N LEU A 233 16.05 7.26 0.41
CA LEU A 233 15.33 6.21 -0.29
C LEU A 233 15.47 6.34 -1.82
N ALA A 234 15.45 7.55 -2.36
CA ALA A 234 15.64 7.78 -3.79
C ALA A 234 17.05 7.36 -4.25
N ALA A 235 18.09 7.74 -3.51
CA ALA A 235 19.46 7.31 -3.80
C ALA A 235 19.61 5.79 -3.68
N LEU A 236 18.99 5.17 -2.67
CA LEU A 236 18.96 3.71 -2.53
C LEU A 236 18.27 3.05 -3.73
N LEU A 237 17.13 3.59 -4.18
CA LEU A 237 16.43 3.07 -5.35
C LEU A 237 17.28 3.18 -6.62
N VAL A 238 17.96 4.31 -6.83
CA VAL A 238 18.89 4.49 -7.96
C VAL A 238 20.00 3.43 -7.93
N PHE A 239 20.60 3.17 -6.76
CA PHE A 239 21.58 2.11 -6.60
C PHE A 239 21.00 0.74 -6.96
N LEU A 240 19.84 0.39 -6.39
CA LEU A 240 19.20 -0.91 -6.62
C LEU A 240 18.81 -1.10 -8.09
N MET A 241 18.36 -0.05 -8.76
CA MET A 241 18.02 -0.10 -10.20
C MET A 241 19.24 -0.11 -11.12
N SER A 242 20.43 0.22 -10.63
CA SER A 242 21.67 0.11 -11.37
C SER A 242 22.26 -1.30 -11.42
N LEU A 243 21.74 -2.23 -10.62
CA LEU A 243 22.18 -3.62 -10.62
C LEU A 243 21.87 -4.32 -11.97
N PRO A 244 22.73 -5.21 -12.49
CA PRO A 244 23.93 -5.78 -11.85
C PRO A 244 25.21 -4.94 -11.97
N HIS A 245 25.18 -3.73 -12.53
CA HIS A 245 26.33 -2.83 -12.63
C HIS A 245 26.23 -1.74 -11.56
N PRO A 246 26.69 -1.99 -10.32
CA PRO A 246 26.37 -1.19 -9.15
C PRO A 246 26.94 0.23 -9.24
N GLY A 247 26.06 1.22 -9.15
CA GLY A 247 26.41 2.64 -9.02
C GLY A 247 26.79 2.98 -7.57
N TRP A 248 28.01 2.65 -7.13
CA TRP A 248 28.48 2.82 -5.74
C TRP A 248 28.31 4.24 -5.20
N ALA A 249 28.37 5.25 -6.06
CA ALA A 249 28.13 6.64 -5.68
C ALA A 249 26.71 6.84 -5.12
N ALA A 250 25.69 6.21 -5.72
CA ALA A 250 24.33 6.29 -5.24
C ALA A 250 24.16 5.61 -3.85
N LEU A 251 24.84 4.48 -3.63
CA LEU A 251 24.87 3.83 -2.32
C LEU A 251 25.56 4.70 -1.26
N ALA A 252 26.70 5.31 -1.61
CA ALA A 252 27.42 6.22 -0.71
C ALA A 252 26.56 7.44 -0.34
N ILE A 253 25.87 8.03 -1.32
CA ILE A 253 24.92 9.13 -1.08
C ILE A 253 23.78 8.68 -0.17
N SER A 254 23.21 7.50 -0.40
CA SER A 254 22.16 6.94 0.45
C SER A 254 22.65 6.74 1.90
N ALA A 255 23.83 6.17 2.08
CA ALA A 255 24.43 5.97 3.40
C ALA A 255 24.73 7.31 4.11
N LEU A 256 25.23 8.31 3.39
CA LEU A 256 25.45 9.65 3.94
C LEU A 256 24.13 10.29 4.38
N LEU A 257 23.10 10.24 3.52
CA LEU A 257 21.77 10.78 3.85
C LEU A 257 21.13 10.02 5.02
N ALA A 258 21.34 8.71 5.15
CA ALA A 258 20.91 7.92 6.30
C ALA A 258 21.57 8.37 7.60
N ALA A 259 22.88 8.64 7.56
CA ALA A 259 23.62 9.14 8.72
C ALA A 259 23.16 10.57 9.11
N LEU A 260 22.95 11.44 8.12
CA LEU A 260 22.43 12.79 8.34
C LEU A 260 21.00 12.76 8.87
N LEU A 261 20.15 11.88 8.34
CA LEU A 261 18.78 11.64 8.82
C LEU A 261 18.81 11.21 10.30
N ALA A 262 19.63 10.22 10.63
CA ALA A 262 19.74 9.74 12.01
C ALA A 262 20.19 10.87 12.97
N ALA A 263 21.20 11.66 12.58
CA ALA A 263 21.65 12.79 13.38
C ALA A 263 20.58 13.89 13.53
N TRP A 264 19.79 14.11 12.49
CA TRP A 264 18.68 15.08 12.48
C TRP A 264 17.53 14.61 13.37
N GLU A 265 17.02 13.39 13.15
CA GLU A 265 15.87 12.83 13.88
C GLU A 265 16.13 12.67 15.38
N LEU A 266 17.38 12.38 15.78
CA LEU A 266 17.77 12.33 17.18
C LEU A 266 17.79 13.71 17.87
N ARG A 267 17.76 14.81 17.10
CA ARG A 267 17.73 16.18 17.63
C ARG A 267 16.38 16.85 17.44
N ALA A 268 15.59 16.40 16.47
CA ALA A 268 14.29 16.97 16.15
C ALA A 268 13.30 16.83 17.32
N ALA A 269 12.58 17.92 17.63
CA ALA A 269 11.53 17.93 18.67
C ALA A 269 10.28 17.15 18.24
N LYS A 270 9.97 17.16 16.91
CA LYS A 270 8.87 16.42 16.31
C LYS A 270 9.41 15.67 15.07
N PRO A 271 10.12 14.55 15.28
CA PRO A 271 10.80 13.85 14.21
C PRO A 271 9.82 13.34 13.13
N PHE A 272 10.31 13.20 11.90
CA PHE A 272 9.56 12.54 10.81
C PHE A 272 9.48 11.05 11.05
N ILE A 273 10.61 10.44 11.44
CA ILE A 273 10.71 9.05 11.89
C ILE A 273 11.24 9.04 13.32
N ASP A 274 10.46 8.58 14.27
CA ASP A 274 10.90 8.51 15.66
C ASP A 274 11.87 7.33 15.87
N LEU A 275 13.17 7.60 15.68
CA LEU A 275 14.23 6.62 15.88
C LEU A 275 14.39 6.21 17.35
N ARG A 276 14.01 7.10 18.30
CA ARG A 276 14.04 6.78 19.74
C ARG A 276 12.96 5.74 20.05
N LEU A 277 11.77 5.89 19.46
CA LEU A 277 10.69 4.90 19.56
C LEU A 277 11.13 3.55 19.00
N LEU A 278 11.77 3.54 17.83
CA LEU A 278 12.29 2.31 17.21
C LEU A 278 13.34 1.62 18.10
N ALA A 279 14.25 2.37 18.68
CA ALA A 279 15.30 1.84 19.54
C ALA A 279 14.76 1.33 20.89
N SER A 280 13.79 2.03 21.49
CA SER A 280 13.23 1.70 22.81
C SER A 280 12.23 0.54 22.75
N GLN A 281 11.46 0.43 21.65
CA GLN A 281 10.38 -0.55 21.53
C GLN A 281 10.72 -1.69 20.56
N ARG A 282 11.63 -2.56 20.98
CA ARG A 282 12.13 -3.71 20.19
C ARG A 282 11.01 -4.64 19.68
N ALA A 283 9.94 -4.82 20.46
CA ALA A 283 8.80 -5.65 20.04
C ALA A 283 8.09 -5.05 18.83
N LEU A 284 7.87 -3.73 18.85
CA LEU A 284 7.25 -2.99 17.78
C LEU A 284 8.12 -2.98 16.51
N THR A 285 9.43 -2.77 16.67
CA THR A 285 10.41 -2.81 15.56
C THR A 285 10.43 -4.19 14.87
N ARG A 286 10.35 -5.29 15.64
CA ARG A 286 10.22 -6.64 15.06
C ARG A 286 8.92 -6.79 14.27
N THR A 287 7.82 -6.20 14.74
CA THR A 287 6.53 -6.22 14.02
C THR A 287 6.63 -5.46 12.69
N TYR A 288 7.33 -4.31 12.65
CA TYR A 288 7.57 -3.58 11.40
C TYR A 288 8.43 -4.36 10.41
N LEU A 289 9.55 -4.92 10.88
CA LEU A 289 10.44 -5.74 10.03
C LEU A 289 9.69 -6.96 9.46
N ARG A 290 8.93 -7.67 10.31
CA ARG A 290 8.12 -8.81 9.88
C ARG A 290 7.11 -8.40 8.81
N LEU A 291 6.40 -7.27 9.00
CA LEU A 291 5.45 -6.75 8.01
C LEU A 291 6.16 -6.41 6.70
N GLY A 292 7.28 -5.69 6.74
CA GLY A 292 8.05 -5.32 5.55
C GLY A 292 8.52 -6.54 4.76
N LEU A 293 9.09 -7.54 5.44
CA LEU A 293 9.54 -8.79 4.82
C LEU A 293 8.38 -9.62 4.25
N THR A 294 7.24 -9.67 4.96
CA THR A 294 6.06 -10.38 4.43
C THR A 294 5.48 -9.68 3.21
N LEU A 295 5.39 -8.34 3.22
CA LEU A 295 4.91 -7.57 2.07
C LEU A 295 5.89 -7.64 0.90
N LEU A 296 7.20 -7.72 1.13
CA LEU A 296 8.16 -8.04 0.07
C LEU A 296 7.73 -9.31 -0.66
N GLY A 297 7.47 -10.40 0.07
CA GLY A 297 7.04 -11.67 -0.53
C GLY A 297 5.71 -11.56 -1.27
N VAL A 298 4.71 -10.94 -0.67
CA VAL A 298 3.39 -10.73 -1.30
C VAL A 298 3.52 -9.94 -2.62
N TYR A 299 4.36 -8.91 -2.65
CA TYR A 299 4.52 -8.08 -3.84
C TYR A 299 5.44 -8.71 -4.90
N VAL A 300 6.39 -9.59 -4.53
CA VAL A 300 7.10 -10.43 -5.52
C VAL A 300 6.11 -11.33 -6.25
N VAL A 301 5.14 -11.90 -5.55
CA VAL A 301 4.07 -12.70 -6.18
C VAL A 301 3.20 -11.83 -7.07
N LEU A 302 2.72 -10.71 -6.53
CA LEU A 302 1.80 -9.83 -7.26
C LEU A 302 2.42 -9.28 -8.55
N TYR A 303 3.71 -8.92 -8.54
CA TYR A 303 4.37 -8.32 -9.70
C TYR A 303 5.26 -9.30 -10.46
N GLY A 304 6.09 -10.08 -9.76
CA GLY A 304 7.07 -10.96 -10.39
C GLY A 304 6.42 -12.19 -11.03
N ILE A 305 5.55 -12.91 -10.30
CA ILE A 305 4.85 -14.07 -10.88
C ILE A 305 3.90 -13.62 -11.98
N THR A 306 3.23 -12.46 -11.86
CA THR A 306 2.37 -11.94 -12.93
C THR A 306 3.19 -11.66 -14.20
N GLN A 307 4.35 -11.01 -14.09
CA GLN A 307 5.23 -10.78 -15.24
C GLN A 307 5.69 -12.11 -15.88
N TRP A 308 6.00 -13.12 -15.05
CA TRP A 308 6.36 -14.43 -15.56
C TRP A 308 5.19 -15.12 -16.26
N MET A 309 3.98 -15.06 -15.70
CA MET A 309 2.77 -15.63 -16.33
C MET A 309 2.51 -15.01 -17.72
N GLU A 310 2.68 -13.70 -17.85
CA GLU A 310 2.44 -12.99 -19.10
C GLU A 310 3.61 -13.16 -20.09
N ALA A 311 4.86 -12.92 -19.67
CA ALA A 311 6.01 -12.84 -20.56
C ALA A 311 6.66 -14.20 -20.88
N ALA A 312 6.73 -15.13 -19.92
CA ALA A 312 7.35 -16.45 -20.13
C ALA A 312 6.32 -17.50 -20.55
N ARG A 313 5.15 -17.51 -19.89
CA ARG A 313 4.10 -18.50 -20.16
C ARG A 313 3.14 -18.08 -21.27
N GLY A 314 3.11 -16.79 -21.63
CA GLY A 314 2.25 -16.26 -22.70
C GLY A 314 0.78 -16.13 -22.33
N LEU A 315 0.45 -16.05 -21.03
CA LEU A 315 -0.92 -15.78 -20.61
C LEU A 315 -1.31 -14.34 -20.96
N SER A 316 -2.56 -14.14 -21.37
CA SER A 316 -3.07 -12.77 -21.51
C SER A 316 -3.20 -12.07 -20.16
N PRO A 317 -3.22 -10.73 -20.13
CA PRO A 317 -3.43 -9.97 -18.88
C PRO A 317 -4.68 -10.38 -18.12
N GLU A 318 -5.77 -10.72 -18.84
CA GLU A 318 -7.01 -11.21 -18.23
C GLU A 318 -6.82 -12.56 -17.56
N GLN A 319 -6.13 -13.49 -18.23
CA GLN A 319 -5.85 -14.82 -17.69
C GLN A 319 -4.95 -14.72 -16.44
N ALA A 320 -3.90 -13.90 -16.52
CA ALA A 320 -3.01 -13.64 -15.38
C ALA A 320 -3.78 -13.04 -14.19
N GLY A 321 -4.65 -12.06 -14.45
CA GLY A 321 -5.51 -11.46 -13.45
C GLY A 321 -6.47 -12.46 -12.80
N LEU A 322 -7.07 -13.36 -13.59
CA LEU A 322 -7.97 -14.41 -13.08
C LEU A 322 -7.23 -15.45 -12.23
N VAL A 323 -5.99 -15.80 -12.58
CA VAL A 323 -5.15 -16.70 -11.75
C VAL A 323 -4.85 -16.09 -10.39
N LEU A 324 -4.77 -14.76 -10.26
CA LEU A 324 -4.57 -14.07 -9.00
C LEU A 324 -5.85 -13.97 -8.13
N LEU A 325 -7.05 -14.14 -8.72
CA LEU A 325 -8.32 -14.00 -7.99
C LEU A 325 -8.43 -14.88 -6.74
N PRO A 326 -8.03 -16.18 -6.77
CA PRO A 326 -8.06 -17.05 -5.58
C PRO A 326 -7.25 -16.51 -4.41
N MET A 327 -6.12 -15.84 -4.67
CA MET A 327 -5.31 -15.21 -3.62
C MET A 327 -6.13 -14.17 -2.84
N GLY A 328 -6.84 -13.31 -3.54
CA GLY A 328 -7.69 -12.29 -2.93
C GLY A 328 -8.90 -12.88 -2.21
N ALA A 329 -9.57 -13.87 -2.81
CA ALA A 329 -10.73 -14.54 -2.23
C ALA A 329 -10.37 -15.25 -0.91
N VAL A 330 -9.28 -16.02 -0.91
CA VAL A 330 -8.78 -16.70 0.30
C VAL A 330 -8.34 -15.70 1.36
N ALA A 331 -7.67 -14.61 0.96
CA ALA A 331 -7.29 -13.54 1.89
C ALA A 331 -8.51 -12.95 2.62
N ALA A 332 -9.60 -12.67 1.90
CA ALA A 332 -10.83 -12.17 2.48
C ALA A 332 -11.47 -13.18 3.44
N LEU A 333 -11.53 -14.46 3.05
CA LEU A 333 -12.09 -15.53 3.88
C LEU A 333 -11.31 -15.75 5.18
N VAL A 334 -9.97 -15.73 5.09
CA VAL A 334 -9.08 -15.97 6.25
C VAL A 334 -9.02 -14.75 7.18
N SER A 335 -9.12 -13.54 6.65
CA SER A 335 -9.06 -12.31 7.46
C SER A 335 -10.21 -12.21 8.47
N GLN A 336 -11.41 -12.69 8.14
CA GLN A 336 -12.61 -12.55 9.00
C GLN A 336 -12.47 -13.28 10.35
N PRO A 337 -12.15 -14.60 10.41
CA PRO A 337 -12.02 -15.30 11.69
C PRO A 337 -10.84 -14.79 12.53
N VAL A 338 -9.74 -14.35 11.87
CA VAL A 338 -8.59 -13.77 12.55
C VAL A 338 -8.97 -12.46 13.24
N SER A 339 -9.70 -11.58 12.54
CA SER A 339 -10.17 -10.30 13.06
C SER A 339 -11.18 -10.48 14.20
N ARG A 340 -12.18 -11.33 14.03
CA ARG A 340 -13.24 -11.54 15.04
C ARG A 340 -12.71 -12.08 16.38
N ARG A 341 -11.61 -12.83 16.36
CA ARG A 341 -11.03 -13.46 17.56
C ARG A 341 -9.83 -12.69 18.10
N ASN A 342 -9.46 -11.54 17.54
CA ASN A 342 -8.29 -10.73 17.92
C ASN A 342 -7.00 -11.56 18.06
N LEU A 343 -6.83 -12.58 17.21
CA LEU A 343 -5.69 -13.47 17.25
C LEU A 343 -4.44 -12.78 16.67
N VAL A 344 -3.28 -13.00 17.29
CA VAL A 344 -2.01 -12.42 16.84
C VAL A 344 -0.98 -13.49 16.52
N ARG A 345 -0.51 -14.22 17.52
CA ARG A 345 0.62 -15.15 17.38
C ARG A 345 0.32 -16.28 16.39
N GLY A 346 -0.83 -16.93 16.51
CA GLY A 346 -1.23 -18.05 15.63
C GLY A 346 -1.28 -17.63 14.15
N PRO A 347 -2.04 -16.59 13.79
CA PRO A 347 -2.08 -16.08 12.42
C PRO A 347 -0.72 -15.67 11.86
N LEU A 348 0.17 -15.05 12.66
CA LEU A 348 1.50 -14.66 12.19
C LEU A 348 2.44 -15.86 11.97
N ILE A 349 2.30 -16.93 12.78
CA ILE A 349 3.01 -18.20 12.52
C ILE A 349 2.45 -18.85 11.25
N ALA A 350 1.12 -18.92 11.10
CA ALA A 350 0.49 -19.42 9.88
C ALA A 350 0.94 -18.62 8.63
N CYS A 351 0.97 -17.29 8.72
CA CYS A 351 1.50 -16.41 7.67
C CYS A 351 2.89 -16.85 7.21
N ALA A 352 3.84 -16.97 8.16
CA ALA A 352 5.22 -17.31 7.86
C ALA A 352 5.36 -18.75 7.31
N PHE A 353 4.61 -19.70 7.88
CA PHE A 353 4.60 -21.09 7.43
C PHE A 353 4.04 -21.21 6.00
N PHE A 354 2.88 -20.62 5.73
CA PHE A 354 2.27 -20.66 4.40
C PHE A 354 3.10 -19.87 3.37
N MET A 355 3.79 -18.80 3.78
CA MET A 355 4.72 -18.09 2.91
C MET A 355 5.90 -18.99 2.52
N LEU A 356 6.47 -19.75 3.46
CA LEU A 356 7.54 -20.70 3.19
C LEU A 356 7.04 -21.83 2.27
N LEU A 357 5.90 -22.43 2.58
CA LEU A 357 5.29 -23.49 1.78
C LEU A 357 5.01 -23.05 0.35
N ALA A 358 4.41 -21.86 0.18
CA ALA A 358 4.11 -21.29 -1.13
C ALA A 358 5.38 -20.96 -1.94
N SER A 359 6.42 -20.45 -1.28
CA SER A 359 7.71 -20.17 -1.92
C SER A 359 8.41 -21.46 -2.38
N VAL A 360 8.38 -22.51 -1.56
CA VAL A 360 8.89 -23.84 -1.94
C VAL A 360 8.05 -24.43 -3.09
N ALA A 361 6.73 -24.32 -3.04
CA ALA A 361 5.87 -24.78 -4.12
C ALA A 361 6.16 -24.06 -5.46
N THR A 362 6.52 -22.78 -5.40
CA THR A 362 6.89 -21.99 -6.60
C THR A 362 8.16 -22.52 -7.28
N LEU A 363 9.09 -23.17 -6.56
CA LEU A 363 10.28 -23.78 -7.15
C LEU A 363 9.97 -24.93 -8.13
N PHE A 364 8.79 -25.53 -8.02
CA PHE A 364 8.34 -26.61 -8.91
C PHE A 364 7.46 -26.12 -10.05
N ILE A 365 7.19 -24.82 -10.13
CA ILE A 365 6.38 -24.22 -11.19
C ILE A 365 7.26 -23.94 -12.41
N THR A 366 6.77 -24.33 -13.58
CA THR A 366 7.38 -24.08 -14.89
C THR A 366 6.31 -23.61 -15.89
N VAL A 367 6.73 -23.17 -17.07
CA VAL A 367 5.81 -22.79 -18.15
C VAL A 367 4.86 -23.93 -18.57
N HIS A 368 5.25 -25.18 -18.33
CA HIS A 368 4.44 -26.38 -18.64
C HIS A 368 3.53 -26.84 -17.49
N SER A 369 3.67 -26.25 -16.31
CA SER A 369 2.83 -26.61 -15.14
C SER A 369 1.35 -26.37 -15.42
N PRO A 370 0.43 -27.23 -14.98
CA PRO A 370 -1.00 -26.99 -15.16
C PRO A 370 -1.45 -25.74 -14.40
N VAL A 371 -2.45 -25.03 -14.92
CA VAL A 371 -2.96 -23.79 -14.30
C VAL A 371 -3.40 -24.03 -12.86
N ILE A 372 -3.92 -25.21 -12.54
CA ILE A 372 -4.33 -25.57 -11.18
C ILE A 372 -3.17 -25.52 -10.17
N ALA A 373 -1.93 -25.81 -10.60
CA ALA A 373 -0.76 -25.69 -9.74
C ALA A 373 -0.47 -24.23 -9.39
N LEU A 374 -0.60 -23.32 -10.36
CA LEU A 374 -0.49 -21.87 -10.13
C LEU A 374 -1.59 -21.38 -9.18
N VAL A 375 -2.83 -21.81 -9.41
CA VAL A 375 -3.96 -21.51 -8.50
C VAL A 375 -3.66 -22.02 -7.09
N GLY A 376 -3.08 -23.20 -6.94
CA GLY A 376 -2.65 -23.73 -5.64
C GLY A 376 -1.66 -22.81 -4.93
N VAL A 377 -0.64 -22.31 -5.64
CA VAL A 377 0.32 -21.32 -5.09
C VAL A 377 -0.40 -20.04 -4.70
N MET A 378 -1.34 -19.54 -5.52
CA MET A 378 -2.12 -18.33 -5.20
C MET A 378 -3.00 -18.52 -3.95
N VAL A 379 -3.59 -19.69 -3.76
CA VAL A 379 -4.37 -20.02 -2.54
C VAL A 379 -3.47 -19.96 -1.31
N LEU A 380 -2.26 -20.52 -1.35
CA LEU A 380 -1.31 -20.46 -0.25
C LEU A 380 -0.91 -19.02 0.07
N PHE A 381 -0.61 -18.20 -0.94
CA PHE A 381 -0.33 -16.77 -0.73
C PHE A 381 -1.57 -15.99 -0.28
N GLY A 382 -2.78 -16.43 -0.61
CA GLY A 382 -4.02 -15.88 -0.07
C GLY A 382 -4.10 -15.99 1.45
N VAL A 383 -3.68 -17.13 2.01
CA VAL A 383 -3.57 -17.30 3.48
C VAL A 383 -2.55 -16.32 4.05
N VAL A 384 -1.40 -16.13 3.39
CA VAL A 384 -0.37 -15.15 3.81
C VAL A 384 -0.96 -13.75 3.89
N VAL A 385 -1.62 -13.28 2.83
CA VAL A 385 -2.21 -11.93 2.76
C VAL A 385 -3.28 -11.74 3.83
N GLY A 386 -4.18 -12.71 4.01
CA GLY A 386 -5.27 -12.62 4.98
C GLY A 386 -4.79 -12.60 6.43
N THR A 387 -3.80 -13.42 6.76
CA THR A 387 -3.25 -13.51 8.12
C THR A 387 -2.33 -12.34 8.45
N THR A 388 -1.52 -11.85 7.49
CA THR A 388 -0.57 -10.75 7.72
C THR A 388 -1.29 -9.43 7.97
N SER A 389 -2.34 -9.13 7.19
CA SER A 389 -3.07 -7.85 7.28
C SER A 389 -3.65 -7.64 8.67
N VAL A 390 -4.36 -8.64 9.20
CA VAL A 390 -5.01 -8.54 10.50
C VAL A 390 -4.03 -8.78 11.64
N GLY A 391 -3.17 -9.80 11.54
CA GLY A 391 -2.24 -10.17 12.60
C GLY A 391 -1.23 -9.06 12.93
N ASN A 392 -0.63 -8.42 11.93
CA ASN A 392 0.29 -7.31 12.17
C ASN A 392 -0.42 -6.04 12.64
N GLN A 393 -1.64 -5.76 12.14
CA GLN A 393 -2.44 -4.62 12.61
C GLN A 393 -2.78 -4.78 14.10
N THR A 394 -3.25 -5.95 14.51
CA THR A 394 -3.58 -6.23 15.92
C THR A 394 -2.32 -6.22 16.79
N ALA A 395 -1.19 -6.78 16.32
CA ALA A 395 0.07 -6.70 17.03
C ALA A 395 0.53 -5.25 17.25
N LEU A 396 0.41 -4.42 16.22
CA LEU A 396 0.71 -3.00 16.27
C LEU A 396 -0.10 -2.28 17.35
N TYR A 397 -1.41 -2.49 17.39
CA TYR A 397 -2.30 -1.90 18.38
C TYR A 397 -1.94 -2.29 19.82
N LEU A 398 -1.64 -3.57 20.04
CA LEU A 398 -1.34 -4.10 21.37
C LEU A 398 0.08 -3.72 21.87
N GLN A 399 1.00 -3.41 20.95
CA GLN A 399 2.38 -3.09 21.27
C GLN A 399 2.66 -1.59 21.30
N SER A 400 1.76 -0.76 20.76
CA SER A 400 1.95 0.69 20.69
C SER A 400 1.31 1.38 21.87
N PRO A 401 2.01 2.34 22.54
CA PRO A 401 1.37 3.23 23.50
C PRO A 401 0.26 4.04 22.83
N PRO A 402 -0.87 4.30 23.51
CA PRO A 402 -2.00 5.04 22.95
C PRO A 402 -1.61 6.40 22.36
N GLU A 403 -0.68 7.10 23.00
CA GLU A 403 -0.20 8.44 22.60
C GLU A 403 0.61 8.41 21.30
N SER A 404 1.26 7.29 20.98
CA SER A 404 2.14 7.13 19.81
C SER A 404 1.55 6.26 18.71
N LEU A 405 0.29 5.83 18.84
CA LEU A 405 -0.36 4.89 17.89
C LEU A 405 -0.37 5.43 16.45
N GLY A 406 -0.56 6.74 16.25
CA GLY A 406 -0.51 7.38 14.95
C GLY A 406 0.86 7.27 14.29
N THR A 407 1.92 7.60 15.04
CA THR A 407 3.32 7.48 14.58
C THR A 407 3.68 6.03 14.30
N ALA A 408 3.29 5.11 15.20
CA ALA A 408 3.52 3.68 15.04
C ALA A 408 2.84 3.12 13.78
N SER A 409 1.60 3.54 13.49
CA SER A 409 0.88 3.16 12.27
C SER A 409 1.54 3.71 11.00
N GLY A 410 2.04 4.94 11.05
CA GLY A 410 2.79 5.56 9.95
C GLY A 410 4.08 4.79 9.65
N LEU A 411 4.88 4.49 10.66
CA LEU A 411 6.11 3.69 10.52
C LEU A 411 5.83 2.28 9.97
N SER A 412 4.79 1.62 10.46
CA SER A 412 4.36 0.31 9.95
C SER A 412 4.14 0.31 8.44
N ARG A 413 3.45 1.34 7.92
CA ARG A 413 3.22 1.50 6.48
C ARG A 413 4.51 1.78 5.72
N THR A 414 5.39 2.61 6.26
CA THR A 414 6.71 2.90 5.68
C THR A 414 7.52 1.62 5.49
N PHE A 415 7.59 0.76 6.51
CA PHE A 415 8.26 -0.54 6.38
C PHE A 415 7.60 -1.44 5.33
N GLY A 416 6.27 -1.40 5.22
CA GLY A 416 5.54 -2.08 4.15
C GLY A 416 5.93 -1.59 2.76
N TYR A 417 6.05 -0.29 2.57
CA TYR A 417 6.48 0.29 1.28
C TYR A 417 7.94 -0.02 0.96
N ILE A 418 8.83 -0.04 1.95
CA ILE A 418 10.22 -0.50 1.76
C ILE A 418 10.25 -1.96 1.28
N GLY A 419 9.44 -2.84 1.87
CA GLY A 419 9.27 -4.22 1.40
C GLY A 419 8.78 -4.29 -0.05
N SER A 420 7.82 -3.44 -0.42
CA SER A 420 7.30 -3.35 -1.79
C SER A 420 8.34 -2.86 -2.80
N ILE A 421 9.16 -1.88 -2.42
CA ILE A 421 10.29 -1.40 -3.24
C ILE A 421 11.32 -2.52 -3.43
N ALA A 422 11.67 -3.23 -2.36
CA ALA A 422 12.59 -4.37 -2.42
C ALA A 422 12.07 -5.48 -3.34
N SER A 423 10.76 -5.76 -3.34
CA SER A 423 10.15 -6.74 -4.25
C SER A 423 10.31 -6.35 -5.72
N ALA A 424 10.08 -5.08 -6.04
CA ALA A 424 10.24 -4.57 -7.39
C ALA A 424 11.72 -4.61 -7.84
N THR A 425 12.66 -4.38 -6.93
CA THR A 425 14.09 -4.51 -7.18
C THR A 425 14.49 -5.95 -7.48
N ILE A 426 14.02 -6.92 -6.68
CA ILE A 426 14.27 -8.35 -6.92
C ILE A 426 13.73 -8.73 -8.29
N THR A 427 12.50 -8.35 -8.62
CA THR A 427 11.88 -8.62 -9.91
C THR A 427 12.67 -8.00 -11.06
N SER A 428 13.12 -6.75 -10.92
CA SER A 428 13.95 -6.06 -11.91
C SER A 428 15.29 -6.75 -12.14
N LEU A 429 15.96 -7.18 -11.07
CA LEU A 429 17.26 -7.83 -11.13
C LEU A 429 17.17 -9.21 -11.80
N VAL A 430 16.19 -10.01 -11.39
CA VAL A 430 16.02 -11.37 -11.90
C VAL A 430 15.57 -11.37 -13.36
N PHE A 431 14.71 -10.42 -13.75
CA PHE A 431 14.18 -10.31 -15.10
C PHE A 431 14.86 -9.23 -15.96
N HIS A 432 16.08 -8.83 -15.61
CA HIS A 432 16.77 -7.74 -16.30
C HIS A 432 17.07 -8.02 -17.78
N THR A 433 17.33 -9.29 -18.16
CA THR A 433 17.55 -9.69 -19.55
C THR A 433 16.32 -10.30 -20.18
N ARG A 434 15.77 -11.33 -19.56
CA ARG A 434 14.55 -12.01 -20.03
C ARG A 434 13.80 -12.64 -18.86
N VAL A 435 12.49 -12.78 -19.02
CA VAL A 435 11.64 -13.52 -18.08
C VAL A 435 11.72 -15.02 -18.42
N SER A 436 12.01 -15.87 -17.43
CA SER A 436 12.20 -17.32 -17.62
C SER A 436 11.85 -18.10 -16.35
N ASP A 437 11.74 -19.43 -16.46
CA ASP A 437 11.56 -20.33 -15.32
C ASP A 437 12.73 -20.25 -14.34
N ALA A 438 13.98 -20.14 -14.84
CA ALA A 438 15.15 -19.96 -13.99
C ALA A 438 15.01 -18.70 -13.11
N GLY A 439 14.60 -17.58 -13.71
CA GLY A 439 14.34 -16.35 -12.93
C GLY A 439 13.19 -16.50 -11.94
N LEU A 440 12.12 -17.23 -12.29
CA LEU A 440 11.05 -17.54 -11.31
C LEU A 440 11.59 -18.35 -10.13
N HIS A 441 12.45 -19.33 -10.38
CA HIS A 441 13.06 -20.15 -9.34
C HIS A 441 14.05 -19.35 -8.48
N ASP A 442 14.84 -18.44 -9.07
CA ASP A 442 15.70 -17.51 -8.31
C ASP A 442 14.89 -16.63 -7.36
N MET A 443 13.78 -16.06 -7.84
CA MET A 443 12.86 -15.33 -6.97
C MET A 443 12.29 -16.21 -5.86
N ALA A 444 11.88 -17.43 -6.18
CA ALA A 444 11.34 -18.37 -5.21
C ALA A 444 12.38 -18.74 -4.14
N LEU A 445 13.65 -18.94 -4.50
CA LEU A 445 14.75 -19.18 -3.55
C LEU A 445 14.96 -18.00 -2.61
N ILE A 446 14.94 -16.77 -3.13
CA ILE A 446 15.00 -15.56 -2.29
C ILE A 446 13.82 -15.53 -1.32
N LEU A 447 12.61 -15.85 -1.80
CA LEU A 447 11.41 -15.88 -0.96
C LEU A 447 11.46 -16.99 0.10
N VAL A 448 12.04 -18.14 -0.19
CA VAL A 448 12.29 -19.21 0.81
C VAL A 448 13.17 -18.68 1.92
N GLY A 449 14.27 -17.98 1.59
CA GLY A 449 15.15 -17.35 2.59
C GLY A 449 14.43 -16.30 3.43
N VAL A 450 13.66 -15.41 2.78
CA VAL A 450 12.86 -14.38 3.47
C VAL A 450 11.80 -15.02 4.37
N ALA A 451 11.08 -16.03 3.89
CA ALA A 451 10.05 -16.73 4.65
C ALA A 451 10.63 -17.46 5.85
N ALA A 452 11.81 -18.10 5.70
CA ALA A 452 12.52 -18.73 6.81
C ALA A 452 12.91 -17.71 7.88
N VAL A 453 13.41 -16.54 7.50
CA VAL A 453 13.71 -15.44 8.43
C VAL A 453 12.44 -14.97 9.14
N VAL A 454 11.34 -14.73 8.42
CA VAL A 454 10.05 -14.32 9.01
C VAL A 454 9.54 -15.38 9.98
N LEU A 455 9.66 -16.67 9.63
CA LEU A 455 9.23 -17.78 10.48
C LEU A 455 10.07 -17.84 11.76
N LEU A 456 11.40 -17.79 11.66
CA LEU A 456 12.30 -17.76 12.81
C LEU A 456 12.04 -16.55 13.70
N MET A 457 11.93 -15.35 13.12
CA MET A 457 11.57 -14.14 13.87
C MET A 457 10.26 -14.30 14.63
N THR A 458 9.25 -14.93 14.01
CA THR A 458 7.92 -15.09 14.61
C THR A 458 7.93 -16.15 15.72
N LEU A 459 8.63 -17.27 15.53
CA LEU A 459 8.73 -18.35 16.52
C LEU A 459 9.53 -17.93 17.76
N LEU A 460 10.63 -17.20 17.54
CA LEU A 460 11.53 -16.73 18.60
C LEU A 460 11.00 -15.49 19.32
N ASP A 461 9.99 -14.79 18.77
CA ASP A 461 9.44 -13.59 19.41
C ASP A 461 8.51 -13.94 20.58
N ARG A 462 9.11 -13.94 21.78
CA ARG A 462 8.39 -14.18 23.04
C ARG A 462 7.45 -13.05 23.45
N HIS A 463 7.59 -11.87 22.87
CA HIS A 463 6.77 -10.68 23.17
C HIS A 463 5.53 -10.56 22.30
N LEU A 464 5.30 -11.51 21.37
CA LEU A 464 4.07 -11.54 20.59
C LEU A 464 2.87 -11.85 21.48
N PRO A 465 1.85 -10.96 21.50
CA PRO A 465 0.61 -11.23 22.23
C PRO A 465 -0.04 -12.51 21.72
N ARG A 466 -0.58 -13.30 22.65
CA ARG A 466 -1.32 -14.54 22.27
C ARG A 466 -2.74 -14.26 21.75
N GLY A 467 -3.16 -13.01 21.75
CA GLY A 467 -4.51 -12.53 21.50
C GLY A 467 -5.17 -12.05 22.79
N SER A 468 -6.11 -11.11 22.70
CA SER A 468 -6.98 -10.78 23.84
C SER A 468 -7.89 -11.98 24.09
N LYS A 469 -7.90 -12.50 25.31
CA LYS A 469 -9.03 -13.34 25.76
C LYS A 469 -10.25 -12.40 25.75
N ALA A 470 -11.21 -12.68 24.88
CA ALA A 470 -12.50 -12.02 24.87
C ALA A 470 -13.21 -12.22 26.21
#